data_123712636b90b1d1cee5ef91a3735f54
#
_entry.id   123712636b90b1d1cee5ef91a3735f54
#
_cell.length_a   1.000
_cell.length_b   1.000
_cell.length_c   1.000
_cell.angle_alpha   90.00
_cell.angle_beta   90.00
_cell.angle_gamma   90.00
#
_symmetry.space_group_name_H-M   'P 1'
#
loop_
_entity.id
_entity.type
_entity.pdbx_description
1 polymer ?
#
loop_
_entity_poly.entity_id
_entity_poly.type
_entity_poly.pdbx_seq_one_letter_code
_entity_poly.pdbx_strand_id
1 'polypeptide(L)'
;MKKIGKLFLVGMMTFIGMMLPMKVQAADMPANPVDKPGYTLDYADEFNGDSLDKSKWTDYYLPHWSKNPENAKANYRFENGCLVEYITKDQQAWSPEHDGTVKSSAIMSFDKSWIHNFSGTMDNQDRNTWYGYKTKYGYFEIRAKLANCGGGGHQAWWMVGMQQDTNDWFNSKQTGEIDILETFFSTPNAWRTAAYGWNDPNFQTSWWINQDAVPQGNPTEEFHIYAMDWTPNSLKFY
;
A
#
# COMPACT_ATOMS: atom_id res chain seq x y z
N MET A 1 63.07 15.71 -65.27
CA MET A 1 62.07 14.67 -64.90
C MET A 1 61.62 14.94 -63.45
N LYS A 2 60.42 15.48 -63.25
CA LYS A 2 59.84 15.78 -61.90
C LYS A 2 58.89 14.66 -61.55
N LYS A 3 59.13 13.97 -60.42
CA LYS A 3 58.24 13.00 -59.90
C LYS A 3 57.20 13.70 -59.05
N ILE A 4 55.91 13.49 -59.34
CA ILE A 4 54.77 14.00 -58.61
C ILE A 4 54.39 12.89 -57.55
N GLY A 5 54.55 13.19 -56.27
CA GLY A 5 54.11 12.34 -55.21
C GLY A 5 52.61 12.55 -54.97
N LYS A 6 51.82 11.50 -55.04
CA LYS A 6 50.40 11.49 -54.64
C LYS A 6 50.29 11.41 -53.12
N LEU A 7 49.70 12.43 -52.51
CA LEU A 7 49.34 12.46 -51.12
C LEU A 7 47.97 11.73 -50.93
N PHE A 8 47.95 10.59 -50.25
CA PHE A 8 46.69 9.93 -49.84
C PHE A 8 46.24 10.50 -48.48
N LEU A 9 45.14 11.24 -48.52
CA LEU A 9 44.48 11.70 -47.31
C LEU A 9 43.55 10.59 -46.83
N VAL A 10 43.91 9.90 -45.75
CA VAL A 10 43.03 8.94 -45.08
C VAL A 10 42.14 9.71 -44.12
N GLY A 11 40.89 9.91 -44.52
CA GLY A 11 39.87 10.48 -43.66
C GLY A 11 39.45 9.49 -42.59
N MET A 12 39.84 9.75 -41.35
CA MET A 12 39.40 8.99 -40.18
C MET A 12 37.99 9.47 -39.77
N MET A 13 36.96 8.75 -40.20
CA MET A 13 35.60 8.96 -39.72
C MET A 13 35.49 8.43 -38.27
N THR A 14 35.54 9.32 -37.32
CA THR A 14 35.16 9.02 -35.94
C THR A 14 33.64 8.91 -35.85
N PHE A 15 33.13 7.69 -35.78
CA PHE A 15 31.74 7.42 -35.38
C PHE A 15 31.61 7.71 -33.88
N ILE A 16 31.12 8.89 -33.50
CA ILE A 16 30.62 9.14 -32.15
C ILE A 16 29.24 8.49 -32.09
N GLY A 17 29.22 7.25 -31.70
CA GLY A 17 27.95 6.58 -31.30
C GLY A 17 27.38 7.30 -30.07
N MET A 18 26.34 8.11 -30.28
CA MET A 18 25.49 8.52 -29.16
C MET A 18 24.89 7.25 -28.58
N MET A 19 25.45 6.72 -27.48
CA MET A 19 24.76 5.80 -26.59
C MET A 19 23.65 6.62 -25.95
N LEU A 20 22.42 6.51 -26.47
CA LEU A 20 21.24 6.89 -25.73
C LEU A 20 21.22 6.02 -24.49
N PRO A 21 21.00 6.57 -23.30
CA PRO A 21 20.82 5.74 -22.11
C PRO A 21 19.60 4.84 -22.38
N MET A 22 19.86 3.56 -22.60
CA MET A 22 18.79 2.56 -22.53
C MET A 22 18.27 2.62 -21.10
N LYS A 23 17.06 3.14 -20.93
CA LYS A 23 16.31 2.89 -19.69
C LYS A 23 16.16 1.37 -19.59
N VAL A 24 16.92 0.75 -18.74
CA VAL A 24 16.64 -0.61 -18.32
C VAL A 24 15.33 -0.51 -17.56
N GLN A 25 14.23 -0.90 -18.19
CA GLN A 25 12.97 -1.05 -17.50
C GLN A 25 13.16 -2.26 -16.60
N ALA A 26 13.17 -2.04 -15.30
CA ALA A 26 13.20 -3.13 -14.35
C ALA A 26 11.94 -3.98 -14.57
N ALA A 27 12.08 -5.29 -14.60
CA ALA A 27 10.96 -6.18 -14.76
C ALA A 27 10.15 -6.21 -13.45
N ASP A 28 8.83 -6.34 -13.57
CA ASP A 28 7.96 -6.57 -12.42
C ASP A 28 8.54 -7.68 -11.54
N MET A 29 8.55 -7.46 -10.24
CA MET A 29 8.92 -8.50 -9.28
C MET A 29 7.89 -9.64 -9.37
N PRO A 30 8.31 -10.89 -9.62
CA PRO A 30 7.38 -12.02 -9.68
C PRO A 30 6.73 -12.25 -8.32
N ALA A 31 5.57 -12.89 -8.31
CA ALA A 31 4.95 -13.35 -7.06
C ALA A 31 5.85 -14.37 -6.35
N ASN A 32 5.90 -14.31 -5.03
CA ASN A 32 6.56 -15.33 -4.24
C ASN A 32 5.79 -16.66 -4.31
N PRO A 33 6.47 -17.81 -4.12
CA PRO A 33 5.79 -19.07 -3.94
C PRO A 33 4.80 -19.01 -2.75
N VAL A 34 3.65 -19.67 -2.91
CA VAL A 34 2.65 -19.79 -1.85
C VAL A 34 3.22 -20.55 -0.64
N ASP A 35 4.05 -21.57 -0.90
CA ASP A 35 4.72 -22.31 0.16
C ASP A 35 5.92 -21.54 0.70
N LYS A 36 5.89 -21.25 2.00
CA LYS A 36 6.97 -20.59 2.72
C LYS A 36 7.49 -21.51 3.83
N PRO A 37 8.78 -21.91 3.80
CA PRO A 37 9.36 -22.78 4.80
C PRO A 37 9.18 -22.24 6.23
N GLY A 38 8.65 -23.08 7.11
CA GLY A 38 8.39 -22.72 8.52
C GLY A 38 7.06 -22.02 8.78
N TYR A 39 6.24 -21.81 7.75
CA TYR A 39 4.90 -21.24 7.86
C TYR A 39 3.86 -22.18 7.26
N THR A 40 2.63 -22.04 7.74
CA THR A 40 1.44 -22.65 7.14
C THR A 40 0.58 -21.54 6.56
N LEU A 41 0.14 -21.70 5.31
CA LEU A 41 -0.78 -20.74 4.71
C LEU A 41 -2.11 -20.75 5.45
N ASP A 42 -2.48 -19.60 6.00
CA ASP A 42 -3.69 -19.40 6.78
C ASP A 42 -4.74 -18.59 5.99
N TYR A 43 -4.28 -17.59 5.25
CA TYR A 43 -5.15 -16.71 4.48
C TYR A 43 -4.46 -16.25 3.20
N ALA A 44 -5.18 -16.28 2.09
CA ALA A 44 -4.72 -15.75 0.81
C ALA A 44 -5.88 -15.27 -0.06
N ASP A 45 -5.61 -14.27 -0.89
CA ASP A 45 -6.44 -13.90 -2.02
C ASP A 45 -5.57 -13.43 -3.18
N GLU A 46 -5.65 -14.13 -4.28
CA GLU A 46 -4.87 -13.85 -5.48
C GLU A 46 -5.57 -12.86 -6.42
N PHE A 47 -6.81 -12.45 -6.10
CA PHE A 47 -7.63 -11.54 -6.89
C PHE A 47 -7.74 -11.90 -8.38
N ASN A 48 -7.65 -13.18 -8.70
CA ASN A 48 -7.69 -13.70 -10.07
C ASN A 48 -9.10 -13.99 -10.59
N GLY A 49 -10.13 -13.72 -9.77
CA GLY A 49 -11.54 -13.78 -10.14
C GLY A 49 -12.02 -12.51 -10.85
N ASP A 50 -13.33 -12.37 -10.93
CA ASP A 50 -14.04 -11.21 -11.50
C ASP A 50 -14.85 -10.42 -10.47
N SER A 51 -14.83 -10.86 -9.22
CA SER A 51 -15.59 -10.28 -8.11
C SER A 51 -14.85 -10.45 -6.79
N LEU A 52 -15.10 -9.55 -5.86
CA LEU A 52 -14.54 -9.59 -4.51
C LEU A 52 -15.16 -10.75 -3.71
N ASP A 53 -14.33 -11.57 -3.11
CA ASP A 53 -14.77 -12.63 -2.18
C ASP A 53 -15.29 -11.97 -0.89
N LYS A 54 -16.61 -11.87 -0.77
CA LYS A 54 -17.30 -11.26 0.36
C LYS A 54 -17.19 -12.07 1.65
N SER A 55 -16.68 -13.29 1.61
CA SER A 55 -16.33 -14.04 2.83
C SER A 55 -14.99 -13.59 3.42
N LYS A 56 -14.16 -12.91 2.63
CA LYS A 56 -12.84 -12.40 3.01
C LYS A 56 -12.80 -10.88 3.16
N TRP A 57 -13.58 -10.15 2.35
CA TRP A 57 -13.46 -8.71 2.20
C TRP A 57 -14.79 -7.99 2.26
N THR A 58 -14.81 -6.82 2.87
CA THR A 58 -15.83 -5.79 2.66
C THR A 58 -15.25 -4.68 1.79
N ASP A 59 -16.09 -4.11 0.93
CA ASP A 59 -15.77 -2.96 0.08
C ASP A 59 -16.17 -1.62 0.72
N TYR A 60 -16.19 -1.57 2.05
CA TYR A 60 -16.44 -0.35 2.81
C TYR A 60 -15.23 -0.07 3.71
N TYR A 61 -14.68 1.13 3.60
CA TYR A 61 -13.53 1.57 4.39
C TYR A 61 -13.97 2.35 5.63
N LEU A 62 -13.82 1.77 6.83
CA LEU A 62 -14.18 2.37 8.12
C LEU A 62 -15.54 3.12 8.04
N PRO A 63 -16.63 2.46 7.64
CA PRO A 63 -17.89 3.15 7.31
C PRO A 63 -18.56 3.82 8.51
N HIS A 64 -18.19 3.45 9.73
CA HIS A 64 -18.65 4.10 10.96
C HIS A 64 -18.04 5.50 11.18
N TRP A 65 -17.06 5.90 10.38
CA TRP A 65 -16.51 7.26 10.38
C TRP A 65 -17.38 8.26 9.62
N SER A 66 -18.33 7.81 8.85
CA SER A 66 -19.16 8.66 8.01
C SER A 66 -20.62 8.65 8.47
N LYS A 67 -21.28 9.82 8.47
CA LYS A 67 -22.73 9.93 8.65
C LYS A 67 -23.51 9.20 7.56
N ASN A 68 -22.93 9.15 6.36
CA ASN A 68 -23.44 8.33 5.27
C ASN A 68 -22.44 7.22 4.95
N PRO A 69 -22.61 6.00 5.47
CA PRO A 69 -21.69 4.89 5.24
C PRO A 69 -21.46 4.55 3.77
N GLU A 70 -22.39 4.86 2.87
CA GLU A 70 -22.23 4.64 1.43
C GLU A 70 -21.08 5.46 0.83
N ASN A 71 -20.69 6.56 1.46
CA ASN A 71 -19.52 7.32 1.05
C ASN A 71 -18.19 6.56 1.28
N ALA A 72 -18.22 5.57 2.16
CA ALA A 72 -17.07 4.73 2.46
C ALA A 72 -16.89 3.56 1.49
N LYS A 73 -17.78 3.42 0.51
CA LYS A 73 -17.72 2.33 -0.46
C LYS A 73 -16.59 2.51 -1.44
N ALA A 74 -15.78 1.46 -1.58
CA ALA A 74 -14.64 1.43 -2.49
C ALA A 74 -15.08 1.38 -3.96
N ASN A 75 -14.34 2.09 -4.81
CA ASN A 75 -14.34 1.87 -6.25
C ASN A 75 -13.20 0.92 -6.61
N TYR A 76 -13.53 -0.20 -7.18
CA TYR A 76 -12.55 -1.18 -7.64
C TYR A 76 -13.02 -1.89 -8.89
N ARG A 77 -12.09 -2.55 -9.56
CA ARG A 77 -12.35 -3.47 -10.66
C ARG A 77 -11.31 -4.60 -10.65
N PHE A 78 -11.65 -5.68 -11.32
CA PHE A 78 -10.72 -6.76 -11.59
C PHE A 78 -10.17 -6.60 -13.00
N GLU A 79 -8.85 -6.61 -13.12
CA GLU A 79 -8.18 -6.38 -14.39
C GLU A 79 -6.84 -7.15 -14.42
N ASN A 80 -6.65 -7.97 -15.44
CA ASN A 80 -5.42 -8.75 -15.66
C ASN A 80 -4.99 -9.59 -14.43
N GLY A 81 -5.95 -10.20 -13.72
CA GLY A 81 -5.69 -10.99 -12.53
C GLY A 81 -5.27 -10.17 -11.31
N CYS A 82 -5.70 -8.93 -11.24
CA CYS A 82 -5.45 -8.04 -10.12
C CYS A 82 -6.73 -7.35 -9.67
N LEU A 83 -6.82 -7.05 -8.39
CA LEU A 83 -7.72 -6.02 -7.86
C LEU A 83 -7.09 -4.65 -8.13
N VAL A 84 -7.85 -3.77 -8.75
CA VAL A 84 -7.46 -2.38 -8.99
C VAL A 84 -8.40 -1.46 -8.23
N GLU A 85 -7.92 -0.85 -7.17
CA GLU A 85 -8.64 0.20 -6.44
C GLU A 85 -8.38 1.55 -7.08
N TYR A 86 -9.41 2.41 -7.16
CA TYR A 86 -9.27 3.73 -7.78
C TYR A 86 -10.22 4.76 -7.17
N ILE A 87 -9.85 6.03 -7.29
CA ILE A 87 -10.67 7.17 -6.87
C ILE A 87 -11.06 7.95 -8.10
N THR A 88 -12.37 8.27 -8.25
CA THR A 88 -12.87 9.08 -9.34
C THR A 88 -12.98 10.54 -8.94
N LYS A 89 -12.98 11.42 -9.95
CA LYS A 89 -13.17 12.86 -9.73
C LYS A 89 -14.50 13.17 -9.06
N ASP A 90 -15.53 12.40 -9.38
CA ASP A 90 -16.91 12.67 -8.92
C ASP A 90 -17.31 11.85 -7.68
N GLN A 91 -16.39 11.03 -7.16
CA GLN A 91 -16.62 10.30 -5.92
C GLN A 91 -16.87 11.27 -4.77
N GLN A 92 -17.81 10.92 -3.89
CA GLN A 92 -18.08 11.70 -2.68
C GLN A 92 -16.90 11.61 -1.71
N ALA A 93 -16.75 12.64 -0.88
CA ALA A 93 -15.81 12.58 0.23
C ALA A 93 -16.19 11.46 1.19
N TRP A 94 -15.20 10.72 1.67
CA TRP A 94 -15.39 9.55 2.52
C TRP A 94 -16.10 9.90 3.85
N SER A 95 -15.54 10.82 4.60
CA SER A 95 -16.05 11.26 5.89
C SER A 95 -15.96 12.79 5.99
N PRO A 96 -16.91 13.53 5.37
CA PRO A 96 -16.82 14.99 5.29
C PRO A 96 -16.74 15.69 6.65
N GLU A 97 -17.30 15.08 7.66
CA GLU A 97 -17.35 15.61 9.03
C GLU A 97 -16.00 15.56 9.74
N HIS A 98 -15.15 14.57 9.38
CA HIS A 98 -13.84 14.34 10.02
C HIS A 98 -12.68 14.69 9.11
N ASP A 99 -12.76 14.29 7.83
CA ASP A 99 -11.67 14.42 6.87
C ASP A 99 -11.96 15.39 5.71
N GLY A 100 -13.05 16.15 5.79
CA GLY A 100 -13.37 17.19 4.82
C GLY A 100 -13.54 16.62 3.40
N THR A 101 -12.67 17.00 2.48
CA THR A 101 -12.79 16.60 1.05
C THR A 101 -12.04 15.32 0.68
N VAL A 102 -11.48 14.61 1.64
CA VAL A 102 -10.74 13.37 1.39
C VAL A 102 -11.68 12.32 0.81
N LYS A 103 -11.24 11.68 -0.28
CA LYS A 103 -11.91 10.56 -0.93
C LYS A 103 -11.10 9.30 -0.65
N SER A 104 -11.79 8.19 -0.38
CA SER A 104 -11.15 6.92 -0.09
C SER A 104 -11.66 5.82 -1.00
N SER A 105 -10.81 4.87 -1.31
CA SER A 105 -11.17 3.60 -1.91
C SER A 105 -10.27 2.54 -1.29
N ALA A 106 -10.85 1.67 -0.48
CA ALA A 106 -10.12 0.59 0.17
C ALA A 106 -11.05 -0.55 0.54
N ILE A 107 -10.52 -1.77 0.54
CA ILE A 107 -11.20 -2.95 1.07
C ILE A 107 -10.66 -3.28 2.46
N MET A 108 -11.48 -3.94 3.27
CA MET A 108 -11.09 -4.39 4.61
C MET A 108 -11.47 -5.85 4.82
N SER A 109 -10.69 -6.56 5.64
CA SER A 109 -11.00 -7.94 6.06
C SER A 109 -11.85 -8.01 7.34
N PHE A 110 -12.51 -6.94 7.72
CA PHE A 110 -13.38 -6.86 8.89
C PHE A 110 -14.41 -5.74 8.75
N ASP A 111 -15.44 -5.78 9.60
CA ASP A 111 -16.33 -4.66 9.90
C ASP A 111 -16.67 -4.68 11.40
N LYS A 112 -16.48 -3.59 12.09
CA LYS A 112 -16.73 -3.47 13.52
C LYS A 112 -16.90 -2.02 13.93
N SER A 113 -17.85 -1.72 14.80
CA SER A 113 -18.00 -0.41 15.43
C SER A 113 -16.79 -0.03 16.29
N TRP A 114 -16.54 1.23 16.46
CA TRP A 114 -15.51 1.83 17.33
C TRP A 114 -14.05 1.60 16.89
N ILE A 115 -13.80 0.81 15.87
CA ILE A 115 -12.44 0.57 15.40
C ILE A 115 -11.81 1.87 14.89
N HIS A 116 -10.60 2.11 15.35
CA HIS A 116 -9.79 3.25 14.94
C HIS A 116 -10.48 4.60 15.19
N ASN A 117 -11.21 4.71 16.29
CA ASN A 117 -11.95 5.90 16.64
C ASN A 117 -11.07 6.87 17.44
N PHE A 118 -10.42 7.79 16.74
CA PHE A 118 -9.51 8.79 17.35
C PHE A 118 -10.21 9.93 18.07
N SER A 119 -11.37 10.32 17.60
CA SER A 119 -12.00 11.55 18.07
C SER A 119 -13.16 11.33 19.04
N GLY A 120 -13.63 10.11 19.18
CA GLY A 120 -14.85 9.80 19.92
C GLY A 120 -16.13 10.36 19.31
N THR A 121 -16.07 10.84 18.06
CA THR A 121 -17.17 11.54 17.40
C THR A 121 -17.69 10.83 16.15
N MET A 122 -17.49 9.52 16.06
CA MET A 122 -17.97 8.72 14.94
C MET A 122 -19.49 8.69 14.90
N ASP A 123 -20.06 8.93 13.76
CA ASP A 123 -21.50 9.14 13.62
C ASP A 123 -22.29 7.85 13.42
N ASN A 124 -21.67 6.78 12.97
CA ASN A 124 -22.34 5.50 12.73
C ASN A 124 -21.60 4.37 13.43
N GLN A 125 -22.04 4.06 14.65
CA GLN A 125 -21.41 3.08 15.53
C GLN A 125 -22.10 1.70 15.49
N ASP A 126 -23.34 1.64 15.01
CA ASP A 126 -24.13 0.41 15.01
C ASP A 126 -23.79 -0.45 13.79
N ARG A 127 -22.73 -1.21 13.94
CA ARG A 127 -22.30 -2.16 12.93
C ARG A 127 -22.21 -3.57 13.50
N ASN A 128 -22.70 -4.52 12.73
CA ASN A 128 -22.51 -5.92 13.07
C ASN A 128 -21.04 -6.27 12.95
N THR A 129 -20.48 -6.85 14.01
CA THR A 129 -19.10 -7.32 13.98
C THR A 129 -18.97 -8.50 13.04
N TRP A 130 -18.07 -8.36 12.06
CA TRP A 130 -17.71 -9.38 11.11
C TRP A 130 -16.19 -9.40 10.89
N TYR A 131 -15.65 -10.59 10.74
CA TYR A 131 -14.23 -10.80 10.44
C TYR A 131 -14.09 -11.77 9.26
N GLY A 132 -13.62 -11.28 8.13
CA GLY A 132 -13.12 -12.12 7.04
C GLY A 132 -11.77 -12.72 7.41
N TYR A 133 -10.93 -11.91 8.10
CA TYR A 133 -9.67 -12.41 8.66
C TYR A 133 -9.26 -11.60 9.90
N LYS A 134 -8.74 -12.29 10.88
CA LYS A 134 -8.07 -11.70 12.04
C LYS A 134 -7.02 -12.65 12.57
N THR A 135 -5.90 -12.12 13.00
CA THR A 135 -4.80 -12.93 13.51
C THR A 135 -3.96 -12.18 14.51
N LYS A 136 -3.05 -12.89 15.13
CA LYS A 136 -1.98 -12.36 15.96
C LYS A 136 -0.72 -13.13 15.62
N TYR A 137 0.32 -12.40 15.19
CA TYR A 137 1.58 -12.92 14.68
C TYR A 137 1.44 -13.59 13.30
N GLY A 138 2.57 -13.80 12.65
CA GLY A 138 2.67 -14.44 11.35
C GLY A 138 3.52 -13.64 10.35
N TYR A 139 3.66 -14.20 9.18
CA TYR A 139 4.25 -13.55 8.03
C TYR A 139 3.15 -13.06 7.10
N PHE A 140 3.24 -11.80 6.70
CA PHE A 140 2.27 -11.11 5.86
C PHE A 140 2.97 -10.59 4.62
N GLU A 141 2.31 -10.71 3.48
CA GLU A 141 2.90 -10.32 2.20
C GLU A 141 1.81 -9.80 1.26
N ILE A 142 2.12 -8.71 0.56
CA ILE A 142 1.35 -8.23 -0.59
C ILE A 142 2.26 -8.00 -1.77
N ARG A 143 1.82 -8.41 -2.96
CA ARG A 143 2.41 -8.00 -4.23
C ARG A 143 1.56 -6.88 -4.81
N ALA A 144 2.11 -5.68 -4.88
CA ALA A 144 1.37 -4.50 -5.28
C ALA A 144 2.17 -3.59 -6.20
N LYS A 145 1.46 -2.89 -7.08
CA LYS A 145 1.95 -1.72 -7.81
C LYS A 145 1.21 -0.50 -7.31
N LEU A 146 1.95 0.51 -6.86
CA LEU A 146 1.40 1.71 -6.29
C LEU A 146 0.91 2.68 -7.36
N ALA A 147 -0.10 3.50 -7.05
CA ALA A 147 -0.54 4.53 -7.97
C ALA A 147 0.40 5.75 -7.94
N ASN A 148 0.57 6.39 -9.10
CA ASN A 148 1.20 7.70 -9.19
C ASN A 148 0.13 8.74 -9.52
N CYS A 149 -0.45 9.35 -8.50
CA CYS A 149 -1.58 10.27 -8.63
C CYS A 149 -1.19 11.76 -8.51
N GLY A 150 0.11 12.07 -8.47
CA GLY A 150 0.58 13.43 -8.18
C GLY A 150 0.46 13.79 -6.69
N GLY A 151 0.53 15.06 -6.33
CA GLY A 151 0.50 15.48 -4.93
C GLY A 151 -0.87 15.29 -4.26
N GLY A 152 -0.88 15.09 -2.95
CA GLY A 152 -2.09 15.09 -2.12
C GLY A 152 -2.79 13.75 -1.94
N GLY A 153 -2.20 12.63 -2.39
CA GLY A 153 -2.72 11.28 -2.16
C GLY A 153 -1.96 10.52 -1.08
N HIS A 154 -2.56 9.42 -0.64
CA HIS A 154 -2.02 8.49 0.34
C HIS A 154 -2.45 7.08 -0.03
N GLN A 155 -1.56 6.12 0.11
CA GLN A 155 -1.82 4.70 -0.05
C GLN A 155 -1.23 3.94 1.12
N ALA A 156 -1.94 2.93 1.61
CA ALA A 156 -1.46 2.11 2.71
C ALA A 156 -1.93 0.66 2.61
N TRP A 157 -1.10 -0.24 3.11
CA TRP A 157 -1.46 -1.58 3.51
C TRP A 157 -1.07 -1.74 4.97
N TRP A 158 -2.06 -1.90 5.81
CA TRP A 158 -1.93 -1.73 7.25
C TRP A 158 -2.87 -2.62 8.05
N MET A 159 -2.63 -2.71 9.34
CA MET A 159 -3.41 -3.48 10.29
C MET A 159 -3.87 -2.61 11.44
N VAL A 160 -5.03 -2.92 12.00
CA VAL A 160 -5.58 -2.26 13.17
C VAL A 160 -5.98 -3.26 14.24
N GLY A 161 -5.81 -2.88 15.52
CA GLY A 161 -6.19 -3.70 16.66
C GLY A 161 -7.70 -3.85 16.79
N MET A 162 -8.18 -5.09 16.94
CA MET A 162 -9.61 -5.44 16.94
C MET A 162 -10.28 -5.35 18.31
N GLN A 163 -9.56 -4.96 19.35
CA GLN A 163 -10.08 -5.02 20.73
C GLN A 163 -10.72 -3.71 21.21
N GLN A 164 -10.72 -2.67 20.41
CA GLN A 164 -11.43 -1.43 20.74
C GLN A 164 -12.94 -1.68 20.68
N ASP A 165 -13.62 -1.58 21.82
CA ASP A 165 -15.06 -1.88 21.96
C ASP A 165 -15.90 -0.64 22.25
N THR A 166 -15.26 0.50 22.52
CA THR A 166 -15.91 1.74 22.91
C THR A 166 -15.23 2.93 22.25
N ASN A 167 -15.86 4.10 22.34
CA ASN A 167 -15.25 5.36 21.93
C ASN A 167 -14.23 5.91 22.94
N ASP A 168 -13.93 5.19 24.00
CA ASP A 168 -12.94 5.60 25.00
C ASP A 168 -11.52 5.37 24.47
N TRP A 169 -11.15 6.16 23.50
CA TRP A 169 -9.85 6.18 22.89
C TRP A 169 -8.70 6.31 23.90
N PHE A 170 -8.82 7.21 24.84
CA PHE A 170 -7.75 7.52 25.77
C PHE A 170 -7.47 6.42 26.80
N ASN A 171 -8.46 5.62 27.14
CA ASN A 171 -8.33 4.53 28.10
C ASN A 171 -8.27 3.14 27.45
N SER A 172 -8.56 3.05 26.15
CA SER A 172 -8.48 1.80 25.40
C SER A 172 -7.04 1.47 25.02
N LYS A 173 -6.32 0.76 25.87
CA LYS A 173 -4.93 0.29 25.61
C LYS A 173 -4.83 -0.76 24.51
N GLN A 174 -5.91 -0.99 23.78
CA GLN A 174 -6.04 -2.09 22.84
C GLN A 174 -5.99 -1.62 21.39
N THR A 175 -5.91 -0.32 21.17
CA THR A 175 -5.82 0.25 19.84
C THR A 175 -4.37 0.23 19.38
N GLY A 176 -4.06 -0.76 18.58
CA GLY A 176 -2.77 -0.86 17.89
C GLY A 176 -2.95 -0.61 16.40
N GLU A 177 -1.88 -0.18 15.77
CA GLU A 177 -1.78 -0.01 14.31
C GLU A 177 -0.41 -0.47 13.85
N ILE A 178 -0.36 -1.17 12.74
CA ILE A 178 0.89 -1.55 12.06
C ILE A 178 0.74 -1.21 10.59
N ASP A 179 1.53 -0.26 10.11
CA ASP A 179 1.60 0.10 8.70
C ASP A 179 2.73 -0.69 8.05
N ILE A 180 2.37 -1.69 7.26
CA ILE A 180 3.36 -2.52 6.56
C ILE A 180 3.89 -1.74 5.35
N LEU A 181 3.02 -1.02 4.69
CA LEU A 181 3.32 -0.13 3.58
C LEU A 181 2.46 1.12 3.70
N GLU A 182 3.11 2.26 3.73
CA GLU A 182 2.44 3.56 3.65
C GLU A 182 3.23 4.48 2.72
N THR A 183 2.55 5.17 1.81
CA THR A 183 3.18 6.14 0.91
C THR A 183 2.32 7.35 0.71
N PHE A 184 2.97 8.51 0.59
CA PHE A 184 2.34 9.78 0.31
C PHE A 184 2.81 10.29 -1.05
N PHE A 185 1.89 10.76 -1.87
CA PHE A 185 2.24 11.24 -3.23
C PHE A 185 3.08 12.52 -3.24
N SER A 186 3.18 13.21 -2.11
CA SER A 186 4.15 14.30 -1.94
C SER A 186 5.60 13.80 -1.96
N THR A 187 5.82 12.52 -1.68
CA THR A 187 7.12 11.84 -1.70
C THR A 187 7.01 10.50 -2.43
N PRO A 188 6.76 10.50 -3.74
CA PRO A 188 6.39 9.28 -4.48
C PRO A 188 7.49 8.21 -4.51
N ASN A 189 8.73 8.60 -4.23
CA ASN A 189 9.89 7.70 -4.20
C ASN A 189 10.28 7.26 -2.78
N ALA A 190 9.37 7.42 -1.83
CA ALA A 190 9.58 6.98 -0.45
C ALA A 190 8.35 6.28 0.08
N TRP A 191 8.54 5.27 0.90
CA TRP A 191 7.48 4.64 1.67
C TRP A 191 7.85 4.58 3.14
N ARG A 192 6.84 4.41 3.96
CA ARG A 192 6.97 4.34 5.41
C ARG A 192 6.45 3.01 5.91
N THR A 193 7.09 2.50 6.94
CA THR A 193 6.55 1.48 7.82
C THR A 193 6.38 2.07 9.21
N ALA A 194 5.36 1.66 9.95
CA ALA A 194 5.12 2.19 11.28
C ALA A 194 4.45 1.16 12.20
N ALA A 195 4.56 1.39 13.50
CA ALA A 195 3.81 0.68 14.51
C ALA A 195 3.41 1.66 15.62
N TYR A 196 2.14 1.64 15.98
CA TYR A 196 1.56 2.52 16.99
C TYR A 196 0.79 1.73 18.04
N GLY A 197 0.99 2.08 19.30
CA GLY A 197 0.03 1.85 20.35
C GLY A 197 -0.52 3.21 20.73
N TRP A 198 -1.62 3.62 20.15
CA TRP A 198 -2.05 5.02 20.10
C TRP A 198 -2.20 5.71 21.46
N ASN A 199 -2.48 4.96 22.51
CA ASN A 199 -2.55 5.47 23.88
C ASN A 199 -1.36 5.03 24.74
N ASP A 200 -0.29 4.49 24.12
CA ASP A 200 0.98 4.21 24.77
C ASP A 200 2.09 5.06 24.12
N PRO A 201 2.52 6.15 24.77
CA PRO A 201 3.55 7.04 24.23
C PRO A 201 4.92 6.37 24.09
N ASN A 202 5.13 5.21 24.71
CA ASN A 202 6.37 4.45 24.60
C ASN A 202 6.37 3.49 23.40
N PHE A 203 5.24 3.34 22.71
CA PHE A 203 5.09 2.44 21.58
C PHE A 203 4.60 3.18 20.34
N GLN A 204 5.41 4.09 19.85
CA GLN A 204 5.17 4.80 18.59
C GLN A 204 6.49 4.90 17.83
N THR A 205 6.56 4.26 16.68
CA THR A 205 7.77 4.24 15.87
C THR A 205 7.42 4.20 14.39
N SER A 206 8.20 4.92 13.59
CA SER A 206 8.05 4.90 12.14
C SER A 206 9.39 5.08 11.45
N TRP A 207 9.54 4.50 10.28
CA TRP A 207 10.74 4.59 9.46
C TRP A 207 10.38 4.94 8.02
N TRP A 208 11.06 5.93 7.47
CA TRP A 208 11.03 6.25 6.06
C TRP A 208 12.09 5.48 5.30
N ILE A 209 11.68 4.87 4.20
CA ILE A 209 12.54 4.14 3.29
C ILE A 209 12.51 4.88 1.95
N ASN A 210 13.65 5.42 1.53
CA ASN A 210 13.79 6.07 0.24
C ASN A 210 14.04 5.01 -0.84
N GLN A 211 13.36 5.14 -1.96
CA GLN A 211 13.51 4.24 -3.10
C GLN A 211 14.97 4.14 -3.58
N ASP A 212 15.72 5.23 -3.55
CA ASP A 212 17.13 5.24 -3.95
C ASP A 212 18.03 4.36 -3.06
N ALA A 213 17.56 4.03 -1.84
CA ALA A 213 18.25 3.10 -0.94
C ALA A 213 18.00 1.63 -1.28
N VAL A 214 17.01 1.35 -2.15
CA VAL A 214 16.60 0.00 -2.52
C VAL A 214 16.63 -0.11 -4.05
N PRO A 215 17.62 -0.75 -4.65
CA PRO A 215 17.79 -0.80 -6.10
C PRO A 215 16.80 -1.76 -6.77
N GLN A 216 15.52 -1.62 -6.53
CA GLN A 216 14.45 -2.54 -6.92
C GLN A 216 13.50 -1.96 -7.98
N GLY A 217 13.79 -0.78 -8.53
CA GLY A 217 12.93 -0.14 -9.54
C GLY A 217 11.89 0.82 -8.96
N ASN A 218 10.91 1.19 -9.78
CA ASN A 218 9.92 2.20 -9.41
C ASN A 218 8.59 1.55 -8.97
N PRO A 219 8.17 1.66 -7.71
CA PRO A 219 6.95 1.03 -7.21
C PRO A 219 5.66 1.53 -7.86
N THR A 220 5.70 2.65 -8.59
CA THR A 220 4.52 3.15 -9.33
C THR A 220 4.49 2.69 -10.80
N GLU A 221 5.57 2.12 -11.31
CA GLU A 221 5.66 1.62 -12.69
C GLU A 221 5.59 0.10 -12.76
N GLU A 222 5.96 -0.60 -11.68
CA GLU A 222 6.08 -2.05 -11.63
C GLU A 222 5.61 -2.63 -10.30
N PHE A 223 5.31 -3.94 -10.28
CA PHE A 223 4.92 -4.64 -9.07
C PHE A 223 6.12 -4.92 -8.18
N HIS A 224 5.93 -4.70 -6.89
CA HIS A 224 6.86 -5.05 -5.83
C HIS A 224 6.17 -5.91 -4.77
N ILE A 225 6.98 -6.58 -3.95
CA ILE A 225 6.50 -7.34 -2.79
C ILE A 225 6.86 -6.54 -1.54
N TYR A 226 5.87 -6.35 -0.69
CA TYR A 226 6.02 -5.74 0.62
C TYR A 226 5.62 -6.76 1.67
N ALA A 227 6.42 -6.92 2.69
CA ALA A 227 6.15 -7.96 3.66
C ALA A 227 6.52 -7.57 5.08
N MET A 228 5.92 -8.29 6.04
CA MET A 228 6.22 -8.17 7.46
C MET A 228 6.24 -9.56 8.12
N ASP A 229 7.24 -9.79 8.94
CA ASP A 229 7.28 -10.92 9.87
C ASP A 229 7.01 -10.39 11.29
N TRP A 230 5.87 -10.77 11.84
CA TRP A 230 5.42 -10.36 13.16
C TRP A 230 5.51 -11.52 14.16
N THR A 231 6.39 -11.35 15.14
CA THR A 231 6.58 -12.31 16.24
C THR A 231 6.19 -11.67 17.59
N PRO A 232 6.11 -12.43 18.68
CA PRO A 232 5.87 -11.86 20.00
C PRO A 232 6.86 -10.76 20.43
N ASN A 233 8.04 -10.74 19.84
CA ASN A 233 9.15 -9.89 20.26
C ASN A 233 9.66 -8.93 19.19
N SER A 234 9.14 -9.00 17.96
CA SER A 234 9.67 -8.18 16.86
C SER A 234 8.69 -8.02 15.71
N LEU A 235 8.83 -6.89 15.03
CA LEU A 235 8.33 -6.64 13.67
C LEU A 235 9.55 -6.51 12.76
N LYS A 236 9.56 -7.23 11.64
CA LYS A 236 10.57 -7.09 10.60
C LYS A 236 9.85 -6.82 9.28
N PHE A 237 10.23 -5.74 8.62
CA PHE A 237 9.66 -5.34 7.33
C PHE A 237 10.65 -5.67 6.20
N TYR A 238 10.11 -6.01 5.03
CA TYR A 238 10.88 -6.43 3.85
C TYR A 238 10.35 -5.74 2.60
#